data_0f0e62c5be2439c75ee454283460b56c
#
_entry.id   0f0e62c5be2439c75ee454283460b56c
#
_cell.length_a   1.000
_cell.length_b   1.000
_cell.length_c   1.000
_cell.angle_alpha   90.00
_cell.angle_beta   90.00
_cell.angle_gamma   90.00
#
_symmetry.space_group_name_H-M   'P 1'
#
loop_
_entity.id
_entity.type
_entity.pdbx_description
1 polymer ?
#
loop_
_entity_poly.entity_id
_entity_poly.type
_entity_poly.pdbx_seq_one_letter_code
_entity_poly.pdbx_strand_id
1 'polypeptide(L)'
;MTPTIRRTLSIFIGLAIACGVAAAQPAGSTLLGNFDAWEAYKGNDNGRGAVCYVVSQPQTKEPATAKRDAVYFLITSWPGQKVTNEPSLIIGYAFKEHSEATVQVGSDKFQFFTKDDGGWLASREDEQKLITALRSAAEFTVKGMSKRGTLTTDTYSLKGISAALDKAVEGCK
;
A
#
# COMPACT_ATOMS: atom_id res chain seq x y z
N MET A 1 -57.14 -48.28 10.04
CA MET A 1 -56.83 -47.35 8.95
C MET A 1 -56.03 -46.16 9.54
N THR A 2 -54.71 -46.19 9.45
CA THR A 2 -53.77 -45.15 9.99
C THR A 2 -53.20 -44.37 8.84
N PRO A 3 -53.27 -43.03 8.80
CA PRO A 3 -52.66 -42.24 7.74
C PRO A 3 -51.18 -42.00 8.02
N THR A 4 -50.36 -42.33 7.05
CA THR A 4 -48.90 -42.11 7.03
C THR A 4 -48.60 -40.66 6.66
N ILE A 5 -48.01 -39.90 7.61
CA ILE A 5 -47.58 -38.52 7.38
C ILE A 5 -46.18 -38.54 6.72
N ARG A 6 -46.09 -38.16 5.44
CA ARG A 6 -44.81 -37.90 4.75
C ARG A 6 -44.26 -36.53 5.17
N ARG A 7 -43.16 -36.53 5.91
CA ARG A 7 -42.37 -35.32 6.19
C ARG A 7 -41.48 -35.01 5.00
N THR A 8 -41.76 -33.94 4.30
CA THR A 8 -40.85 -33.34 3.29
C THR A 8 -39.77 -32.53 3.98
N LEU A 9 -38.52 -32.94 3.83
CA LEU A 9 -37.35 -32.26 4.35
C LEU A 9 -36.93 -31.17 3.34
N SER A 10 -37.25 -29.93 3.64
CA SER A 10 -36.79 -28.77 2.83
C SER A 10 -35.36 -28.44 3.21
N ILE A 11 -34.40 -28.65 2.30
CA ILE A 11 -33.01 -28.26 2.43
C ILE A 11 -32.92 -26.76 2.03
N PHE A 12 -32.69 -25.87 3.00
CA PHE A 12 -32.32 -24.50 2.76
C PHE A 12 -30.84 -24.43 2.44
N ILE A 13 -30.50 -24.24 1.16
CA ILE A 13 -29.11 -23.89 0.75
C ILE A 13 -28.93 -22.42 1.05
N GLY A 14 -28.24 -22.12 2.14
CA GLY A 14 -27.81 -20.75 2.48
C GLY A 14 -26.73 -20.28 1.52
N LEU A 15 -27.06 -19.34 0.64
CA LEU A 15 -26.11 -18.63 -0.22
C LEU A 15 -25.31 -17.62 0.65
N ALA A 16 -24.10 -17.98 1.02
CA ALA A 16 -23.17 -17.07 1.71
C ALA A 16 -22.70 -16.00 0.70
N ILE A 17 -23.25 -14.79 0.80
CA ILE A 17 -22.76 -13.62 0.06
C ILE A 17 -21.48 -13.17 0.77
N ALA A 18 -20.32 -13.46 0.18
CA ALA A 18 -19.06 -12.88 0.59
C ALA A 18 -19.08 -11.39 0.21
N CYS A 19 -19.30 -10.50 1.19
CA CYS A 19 -19.07 -9.06 1.04
C CYS A 19 -17.56 -8.83 0.89
N GLY A 20 -17.08 -8.74 -0.34
CA GLY A 20 -15.75 -8.23 -0.63
C GLY A 20 -15.70 -6.74 -0.26
N VAL A 21 -14.83 -6.35 0.66
CA VAL A 21 -14.48 -4.95 0.91
C VAL A 21 -13.78 -4.43 -0.34
N ALA A 22 -14.51 -3.71 -1.19
CA ALA A 22 -13.90 -2.98 -2.29
C ALA A 22 -13.03 -1.85 -1.68
N ALA A 23 -11.72 -1.95 -1.84
CA ALA A 23 -10.81 -0.85 -1.54
C ALA A 23 -11.23 0.36 -2.40
N ALA A 24 -11.39 1.52 -1.77
CA ALA A 24 -11.76 2.75 -2.49
C ALA A 24 -10.64 3.11 -3.46
N GLN A 25 -10.93 3.00 -4.76
CA GLN A 25 -9.99 3.40 -5.81
C GLN A 25 -9.82 4.91 -5.80
N PRO A 26 -8.59 5.43 -5.90
CA PRO A 26 -8.37 6.86 -6.11
C PRO A 26 -9.11 7.33 -7.36
N ALA A 27 -9.83 8.46 -7.26
CA ALA A 27 -10.61 9.01 -8.36
C ALA A 27 -9.71 9.24 -9.60
N GLY A 28 -10.13 8.72 -10.77
CA GLY A 28 -9.39 8.87 -12.02
C GLY A 28 -8.28 7.85 -12.26
N SER A 29 -8.14 6.82 -11.43
CA SER A 29 -7.18 5.73 -11.66
C SER A 29 -7.87 4.42 -12.08
N THR A 30 -7.17 3.62 -12.88
CA THR A 30 -7.59 2.29 -13.33
C THR A 30 -6.70 1.24 -12.69
N LEU A 31 -7.28 0.23 -12.06
CA LEU A 31 -6.57 -0.92 -11.52
C LEU A 31 -5.99 -1.75 -12.67
N LEU A 32 -4.69 -2.02 -12.64
CA LEU A 32 -3.98 -2.88 -13.58
C LEU A 32 -3.89 -4.33 -13.09
N GLY A 33 -3.97 -4.55 -11.79
CA GLY A 33 -3.99 -5.88 -11.17
C GLY A 33 -3.70 -5.85 -9.67
N ASN A 34 -4.04 -6.99 -9.03
CA ASN A 34 -3.74 -7.29 -7.64
C ASN A 34 -2.61 -8.33 -7.59
N PHE A 35 -1.60 -8.10 -6.77
CA PHE A 35 -0.39 -8.92 -6.64
C PHE A 35 -0.11 -9.19 -5.16
N ASP A 36 -0.80 -10.14 -4.58
CA ASP A 36 -0.73 -10.48 -3.14
C ASP A 36 -0.96 -9.24 -2.23
N ALA A 37 0.12 -8.66 -1.68
CA ALA A 37 0.05 -7.48 -0.80
C ALA A 37 0.08 -6.14 -1.54
N TRP A 38 0.17 -6.15 -2.86
CA TRP A 38 0.35 -4.95 -3.69
C TRP A 38 -0.73 -4.83 -4.76
N GLU A 39 -1.13 -3.61 -5.05
CA GLU A 39 -2.01 -3.27 -6.16
C GLU A 39 -1.27 -2.36 -7.14
N ALA A 40 -1.46 -2.56 -8.45
CA ALA A 40 -0.89 -1.71 -9.49
C ALA A 40 -2.00 -0.90 -10.17
N TYR A 41 -1.74 0.38 -10.41
CA TYR A 41 -2.67 1.32 -11.02
C TYR A 41 -2.04 2.14 -12.12
N LYS A 42 -2.88 2.64 -13.03
CA LYS A 42 -2.55 3.75 -13.94
C LYS A 42 -3.62 4.84 -13.84
N GLY A 43 -3.23 6.06 -14.09
CA GLY A 43 -4.12 7.19 -14.07
C GLY A 43 -3.54 8.40 -14.80
N ASN A 44 -4.17 9.53 -14.59
CA ASN A 44 -3.70 10.81 -15.06
C ASN A 44 -3.65 11.77 -13.86
N ASP A 45 -2.47 12.28 -13.54
CA ASP A 45 -2.27 13.30 -12.54
C ASP A 45 -2.49 14.66 -13.20
N ASN A 46 -3.51 15.41 -12.74
CA ASN A 46 -3.86 16.73 -13.22
C ASN A 46 -2.70 17.71 -12.99
N GLY A 47 -1.80 17.83 -13.94
CA GLY A 47 -0.60 18.69 -13.89
C GLY A 47 0.70 17.97 -14.22
N ARG A 48 0.79 16.64 -13.98
CA ARG A 48 1.97 15.83 -14.29
C ARG A 48 1.77 14.85 -15.44
N GLY A 49 0.51 14.65 -15.90
CA GLY A 49 0.15 13.76 -16.98
C GLY A 49 0.00 12.29 -16.55
N ALA A 50 0.34 11.36 -17.43
CA ALA A 50 0.21 9.93 -17.15
C ALA A 50 1.02 9.52 -15.89
N VAL A 51 0.39 8.74 -15.02
CA VAL A 51 0.98 8.22 -13.80
C VAL A 51 0.68 6.73 -13.67
N CYS A 52 1.69 5.95 -13.28
CA CYS A 52 1.52 4.56 -12.85
C CYS A 52 2.13 4.39 -11.48
N TYR A 53 1.46 3.63 -10.62
CA TYR A 53 1.94 3.42 -9.27
C TYR A 53 1.53 2.05 -8.75
N VAL A 54 2.28 1.59 -7.78
CA VAL A 54 1.90 0.46 -6.95
C VAL A 54 1.68 0.94 -5.53
N VAL A 55 0.75 0.31 -4.82
CA VAL A 55 0.38 0.68 -3.46
C VAL A 55 0.21 -0.55 -2.60
N SER A 56 0.61 -0.44 -1.35
CA SER A 56 0.37 -1.45 -0.31
C SER A 56 -0.06 -0.79 1.00
N GLN A 57 -0.79 -1.56 1.80
CA GLN A 57 -1.13 -1.22 3.18
C GLN A 57 -0.34 -2.10 4.14
N PRO A 58 -0.04 -1.61 5.35
CA PRO A 58 0.69 -2.41 6.32
C PRO A 58 -0.16 -3.58 6.83
N GLN A 59 0.48 -4.73 7.05
CA GLN A 59 -0.12 -5.90 7.69
C GLN A 59 -0.30 -5.68 9.19
N THR A 60 0.63 -4.99 9.83
CA THR A 60 0.54 -4.62 11.24
C THR A 60 0.85 -3.14 11.44
N LYS A 61 0.18 -2.55 12.42
CA LYS A 61 0.31 -1.14 12.82
C LYS A 61 0.48 -1.06 14.33
N GLU A 62 1.63 -0.60 14.80
CA GLU A 62 1.93 -0.47 16.22
C GLU A 62 2.17 1.00 16.61
N PRO A 63 1.68 1.42 17.79
CA PRO A 63 0.74 0.68 18.64
C PRO A 63 -0.65 0.60 18.01
N ALA A 64 -1.34 -0.53 18.19
CA ALA A 64 -2.68 -0.75 17.59
C ALA A 64 -3.73 0.26 18.08
N THR A 65 -3.47 0.91 19.23
CA THR A 65 -4.32 1.95 19.81
C THR A 65 -4.13 3.34 19.21
N ALA A 66 -3.11 3.53 18.36
CA ALA A 66 -2.87 4.81 17.71
C ALA A 66 -4.01 5.12 16.72
N LYS A 67 -4.73 6.22 16.99
CA LYS A 67 -5.75 6.73 16.07
C LYS A 67 -5.07 7.44 14.91
N ARG A 68 -5.29 6.96 13.68
CA ARG A 68 -4.76 7.53 12.45
C ARG A 68 -5.64 7.15 11.26
N ASP A 69 -5.54 7.91 10.21
CA ASP A 69 -6.23 7.68 8.95
C ASP A 69 -5.59 6.51 8.18
N ALA A 70 -5.97 6.34 6.93
CA ALA A 70 -5.44 5.30 6.07
C ALA A 70 -3.91 5.45 5.90
N VAL A 71 -3.21 4.32 5.88
CA VAL A 71 -1.75 4.23 5.84
C VAL A 71 -1.34 3.50 4.58
N TYR A 72 -0.44 4.10 3.79
CA TYR A 72 -0.02 3.54 2.50
C TYR A 72 1.48 3.68 2.30
N PHE A 73 2.05 2.72 1.57
CA PHE A 73 3.35 2.85 0.93
C PHE A 73 3.13 2.78 -0.60
N LEU A 74 3.66 3.76 -1.31
CA LEU A 74 3.48 3.90 -2.75
C LEU A 74 4.84 3.89 -3.45
N ILE A 75 4.86 3.40 -4.69
CA ILE A 75 6.00 3.56 -5.59
C ILE A 75 5.42 4.04 -6.92
N THR A 76 5.77 5.27 -7.31
CA THR A 76 5.09 6.01 -8.38
C THR A 76 6.06 6.33 -9.52
N SER A 77 5.54 6.30 -10.74
CA SER A 77 6.26 6.70 -11.95
C SER A 77 5.46 7.72 -12.75
N TRP A 78 6.11 8.80 -13.20
CA TRP A 78 5.57 9.80 -14.15
C TRP A 78 6.44 9.81 -15.40
N PRO A 79 6.10 9.05 -16.45
CA PRO A 79 6.93 8.94 -17.65
C PRO A 79 7.20 10.28 -18.32
N GLY A 80 6.20 11.16 -18.38
CA GLY A 80 6.32 12.51 -18.96
C GLY A 80 7.33 13.40 -18.23
N GLN A 81 7.65 13.11 -16.98
CA GLN A 81 8.64 13.83 -16.17
C GLN A 81 9.95 13.06 -16.00
N LYS A 82 10.08 11.89 -16.62
CA LYS A 82 11.23 10.98 -16.47
C LYS A 82 11.46 10.56 -15.00
N VAL A 83 10.38 10.52 -14.21
CA VAL A 83 10.38 9.99 -12.84
C VAL A 83 10.01 8.52 -12.90
N THR A 84 10.85 7.66 -12.34
CA THR A 84 10.65 6.21 -12.34
C THR A 84 10.83 5.67 -10.93
N ASN A 85 9.80 4.94 -10.45
CA ASN A 85 9.82 4.24 -9.17
C ASN A 85 10.18 5.13 -7.96
N GLU A 86 9.57 6.30 -7.84
CA GLU A 86 9.69 7.18 -6.67
C GLU A 86 8.91 6.58 -5.49
N PRO A 87 9.59 6.15 -4.39
CA PRO A 87 8.94 5.68 -3.19
C PRO A 87 8.39 6.84 -2.37
N SER A 88 7.18 6.66 -1.83
CA SER A 88 6.58 7.60 -0.89
C SER A 88 5.73 6.87 0.13
N LEU A 89 5.46 7.51 1.26
CA LEU A 89 4.60 6.95 2.29
C LEU A 89 3.56 7.98 2.74
N ILE A 90 2.41 7.48 3.16
CA ILE A 90 1.35 8.21 3.86
C ILE A 90 1.16 7.50 5.18
N ILE A 91 1.43 8.18 6.29
CA ILE A 91 1.45 7.57 7.64
C ILE A 91 0.11 7.68 8.37
N GLY A 92 -0.84 8.49 7.87
CA GLY A 92 -2.16 8.68 8.44
C GLY A 92 -2.21 9.56 9.68
N TYR A 93 -1.20 10.38 9.93
CA TYR A 93 -1.17 11.44 10.93
C TYR A 93 -0.13 12.51 10.54
N ALA A 94 -0.27 13.73 11.05
CA ALA A 94 0.76 14.75 10.86
C ALA A 94 2.04 14.36 11.61
N PHE A 95 3.16 14.29 10.91
CA PHE A 95 4.47 14.04 11.49
C PHE A 95 4.88 15.14 12.49
N LYS A 96 5.74 14.77 13.44
CA LYS A 96 6.41 15.75 14.29
C LYS A 96 7.30 16.63 13.39
N GLU A 97 7.22 17.93 13.59
CA GLU A 97 8.02 18.90 12.84
C GLU A 97 9.52 18.58 12.91
N HIS A 98 10.20 18.68 11.78
CA HIS A 98 11.62 18.36 11.64
C HIS A 98 12.01 16.92 12.01
N SER A 99 11.04 15.99 12.02
CA SER A 99 11.33 14.56 12.16
C SER A 99 11.47 13.89 10.81
N GLU A 100 12.15 12.76 10.79
CA GLU A 100 12.24 11.86 9.66
C GLU A 100 11.46 10.58 9.94
N ALA A 101 11.01 9.91 8.88
CA ALA A 101 10.54 8.54 8.95
C ALA A 101 11.65 7.60 8.50
N THR A 102 11.75 6.43 9.12
CA THR A 102 12.74 5.40 8.76
C THR A 102 12.04 4.23 8.10
N VAL A 103 12.43 3.91 6.88
CA VAL A 103 12.09 2.65 6.20
C VAL A 103 13.25 1.70 6.40
N GLN A 104 12.99 0.51 6.95
CA GLN A 104 14.01 -0.52 7.19
C GLN A 104 13.66 -1.79 6.43
N VAL A 105 14.60 -2.24 5.59
CA VAL A 105 14.52 -3.48 4.80
C VAL A 105 15.69 -4.37 5.19
N GLY A 106 15.44 -5.43 5.94
CA GLY A 106 16.53 -6.23 6.52
C GLY A 106 17.44 -5.38 7.42
N SER A 107 18.73 -5.25 7.08
CA SER A 107 19.71 -4.39 7.78
C SER A 107 19.72 -2.95 7.26
N ASP A 108 19.23 -2.70 6.06
CA ASP A 108 19.32 -1.40 5.39
C ASP A 108 18.27 -0.43 5.91
N LYS A 109 18.68 0.83 6.10
CA LYS A 109 17.83 1.90 6.61
C LYS A 109 17.86 3.09 5.65
N PHE A 110 16.67 3.58 5.33
CA PHE A 110 16.44 4.71 4.46
C PHE A 110 15.70 5.80 5.22
N GLN A 111 16.23 7.03 5.22
CA GLN A 111 15.62 8.17 5.91
C GLN A 111 14.76 8.97 4.94
N PHE A 112 13.48 9.07 5.27
CA PHE A 112 12.51 9.83 4.52
C PHE A 112 12.31 11.18 5.21
N PHE A 113 12.52 12.28 4.49
CA PHE A 113 12.07 13.58 4.97
C PHE A 113 10.54 13.62 4.98
N THR A 114 9.97 14.31 5.96
CA THR A 114 8.52 14.29 6.17
C THR A 114 7.90 15.68 6.03
N LYS A 115 6.69 15.71 5.47
CA LYS A 115 5.85 16.91 5.40
C LYS A 115 4.39 16.50 5.55
N ASP A 116 3.67 17.17 6.43
CA ASP A 116 2.28 16.83 6.79
C ASP A 116 2.18 15.36 7.23
N ASP A 117 1.52 14.49 6.50
CA ASP A 117 1.41 13.05 6.71
C ASP A 117 2.21 12.20 5.72
N GLY A 118 2.91 12.84 4.78
CA GLY A 118 3.70 12.22 3.73
C GLY A 118 5.20 12.16 4.02
N GLY A 119 5.90 11.23 3.36
CA GLY A 119 7.36 11.12 3.41
C GLY A 119 7.97 10.69 2.09
N TRP A 120 9.18 11.18 1.79
CA TRP A 120 9.90 10.94 0.54
C TRP A 120 11.41 10.82 0.78
N LEU A 121 12.12 10.20 -0.16
CA LEU A 121 13.58 10.19 -0.18
C LEU A 121 14.11 11.45 -0.86
N ALA A 122 15.27 11.93 -0.39
CA ALA A 122 15.89 13.15 -0.91
C ALA A 122 16.70 12.93 -2.20
N SER A 123 17.10 11.68 -2.50
CA SER A 123 17.97 11.38 -3.63
C SER A 123 17.47 10.22 -4.47
N ARG A 124 17.66 10.32 -5.78
CA ARG A 124 17.38 9.22 -6.73
C ARG A 124 18.23 7.97 -6.49
N GLU A 125 19.43 8.14 -5.98
CA GLU A 125 20.32 7.03 -5.65
C GLU A 125 19.72 6.18 -4.52
N ASP A 126 19.21 6.83 -3.47
CA ASP A 126 18.55 6.13 -2.36
C ASP A 126 17.22 5.51 -2.76
N GLU A 127 16.46 6.15 -3.65
CA GLU A 127 15.26 5.56 -4.26
C GLU A 127 15.60 4.23 -4.96
N GLN A 128 16.62 4.21 -5.81
CA GLN A 128 17.03 3.01 -6.53
C GLN A 128 17.56 1.90 -5.61
N LYS A 129 18.34 2.27 -4.58
CA LYS A 129 18.80 1.33 -3.54
C LYS A 129 17.62 0.70 -2.81
N LEU A 130 16.65 1.53 -2.40
CA LEU A 130 15.45 1.05 -1.72
C LEU A 130 14.65 0.10 -2.62
N ILE A 131 14.38 0.44 -3.88
CA ILE A 131 13.67 -0.44 -4.80
C ILE A 131 14.38 -1.80 -4.96
N THR A 132 15.71 -1.79 -5.03
CA THR A 132 16.51 -3.03 -5.11
C THR A 132 16.35 -3.87 -3.84
N ALA A 133 16.42 -3.24 -2.66
CA ALA A 133 16.25 -3.91 -1.38
C ALA A 133 14.83 -4.50 -1.24
N LEU A 134 13.79 -3.72 -1.60
CA LEU A 134 12.39 -4.17 -1.56
C LEU A 134 12.13 -5.40 -2.44
N ARG A 135 12.76 -5.49 -3.61
CA ARG A 135 12.60 -6.65 -4.51
C ARG A 135 13.23 -7.94 -3.98
N SER A 136 14.15 -7.85 -3.02
CA SER A 136 14.94 -8.98 -2.52
C SER A 136 14.53 -9.47 -1.12
N ALA A 137 13.70 -8.72 -0.39
CA ALA A 137 13.29 -9.04 0.96
C ALA A 137 11.87 -9.63 1.01
N ALA A 138 11.46 -10.13 2.18
CA ALA A 138 10.10 -10.64 2.42
C ALA A 138 9.17 -9.59 3.02
N GLU A 139 9.70 -8.66 3.79
CA GLU A 139 8.98 -7.60 4.50
C GLU A 139 9.87 -6.38 4.74
N PHE A 140 9.24 -5.26 5.07
CA PHE A 140 9.92 -4.05 5.55
C PHE A 140 9.09 -3.36 6.62
N THR A 141 9.74 -2.48 7.38
CA THR A 141 9.06 -1.67 8.40
C THR A 141 9.21 -0.18 8.11
N VAL A 142 8.17 0.57 8.48
CA VAL A 142 8.16 2.04 8.47
C VAL A 142 7.99 2.53 9.89
N LYS A 143 8.92 3.36 10.38
CA LYS A 143 8.85 4.01 11.69
C LYS A 143 8.68 5.50 11.52
N GLY A 144 7.76 6.09 12.29
CA GLY A 144 7.51 7.52 12.24
C GLY A 144 7.06 8.07 13.59
N MET A 145 7.34 9.35 13.84
CA MET A 145 6.93 10.06 15.05
C MET A 145 5.78 11.01 14.73
N SER A 146 4.64 10.85 15.39
CA SER A 146 3.51 11.77 15.22
C SER A 146 3.77 13.12 15.90
N LYS A 147 3.07 14.16 15.46
CA LYS A 147 3.09 15.49 16.12
C LYS A 147 2.76 15.42 17.61
N ARG A 148 2.01 14.41 18.02
CA ARG A 148 1.65 14.17 19.44
C ARG A 148 2.75 13.42 20.22
N GLY A 149 3.86 13.04 19.58
CA GLY A 149 4.96 12.32 20.19
C GLY A 149 4.78 10.81 20.25
N THR A 150 3.81 10.24 19.55
CA THR A 150 3.64 8.78 19.45
C THR A 150 4.57 8.23 18.38
N LEU A 151 5.48 7.33 18.76
CA LEU A 151 6.24 6.53 17.82
C LEU A 151 5.36 5.41 17.28
N THR A 152 5.31 5.24 15.95
CA THR A 152 4.62 4.12 15.32
C THR A 152 5.59 3.25 14.53
N THR A 153 5.23 1.98 14.36
CA THR A 153 5.92 1.02 13.50
C THR A 153 4.87 0.28 12.67
N ASP A 154 5.03 0.33 11.36
CA ASP A 154 4.17 -0.36 10.40
C ASP A 154 4.98 -1.42 9.69
N THR A 155 4.46 -2.66 9.61
CA THR A 155 5.10 -3.76 8.89
C THR A 155 4.35 -4.06 7.62
N TYR A 156 5.06 -4.11 6.50
CA TYR A 156 4.53 -4.38 5.17
C TYR A 156 5.10 -5.67 4.60
N SER A 157 4.26 -6.44 3.91
CA SER A 157 4.70 -7.59 3.13
C SER A 157 5.23 -7.16 1.77
N LEU A 158 6.30 -7.79 1.31
CA LEU A 158 6.86 -7.62 -0.03
C LEU A 158 6.41 -8.69 -1.03
N LYS A 159 5.50 -9.58 -0.59
CA LYS A 159 4.93 -10.58 -1.48
C LYS A 159 4.18 -9.91 -2.63
N GLY A 160 4.58 -10.19 -3.87
CA GLY A 160 3.98 -9.65 -5.08
C GLY A 160 4.56 -8.34 -5.59
N ILE A 161 5.44 -7.65 -4.86
CA ILE A 161 5.97 -6.33 -5.24
C ILE A 161 6.63 -6.31 -6.61
N SER A 162 7.44 -7.32 -6.94
CA SER A 162 8.15 -7.36 -8.23
C SER A 162 7.17 -7.42 -9.40
N ALA A 163 6.16 -8.30 -9.32
CA ALA A 163 5.14 -8.42 -10.34
C ALA A 163 4.28 -7.15 -10.46
N ALA A 164 3.95 -6.52 -9.34
CA ALA A 164 3.21 -5.25 -9.32
C ALA A 164 4.00 -4.13 -10.01
N LEU A 165 5.29 -3.96 -9.68
CA LEU A 165 6.18 -2.96 -10.29
C LEU A 165 6.34 -3.19 -11.80
N ASP A 166 6.52 -4.44 -12.22
CA ASP A 166 6.66 -4.77 -13.64
C ASP A 166 5.36 -4.48 -14.40
N LYS A 167 4.20 -4.75 -13.79
CA LYS A 167 2.88 -4.42 -14.35
C LYS A 167 2.64 -2.91 -14.44
N ALA A 168 3.05 -2.14 -13.44
CA ALA A 168 2.97 -0.69 -13.48
C ALA A 168 3.83 -0.10 -14.60
N VAL A 169 5.06 -0.59 -14.79
CA VAL A 169 5.95 -0.18 -15.90
C VAL A 169 5.31 -0.49 -17.26
N GLU A 170 4.73 -1.68 -17.42
CA GLU A 170 4.02 -2.06 -18.64
C GLU A 170 2.83 -1.14 -18.95
N GLY A 171 2.03 -0.83 -17.92
CA GLY A 171 0.84 0.03 -18.06
C GLY A 171 1.13 1.49 -18.38
N CYS A 172 2.40 1.93 -18.18
CA CYS A 172 2.87 3.29 -18.44
C CYS A 172 3.62 3.49 -19.78
N LYS A 173 3.71 2.45 -20.60
CA LYS A 173 4.31 2.53 -21.96
C LYS A 173 3.40 3.16 -22.99
#